data_3f8fc654413999c52238b45ab5f77f09
#
_entry.id   3f8fc654413999c52238b45ab5f77f09
#
_cell.length_a   1.000
_cell.length_b   1.000
_cell.length_c   1.000
_cell.angle_alpha   90.00
_cell.angle_beta   90.00
_cell.angle_gamma   90.00
#
_symmetry.space_group_name_H-M   'P 1'
#
loop_
_entity.id
_entity.type
_entity.pdbx_description
1 polymer ?
#
loop_
_entity_poly.entity_id
_entity_poly.type
_entity_poly.pdbx_seq_one_letter_code
_entity_poly.pdbx_strand_id
1 'polypeptide(L)'
;MLWGASLGGLELRSEGGETRLRATFPYGAETELAPGRREVIAARAFADRIEAGEDIHLLSGHDYEKPLASRAAGTLTLRDTDAALVLEARIDAGTSWARDFLAAHAAGLIRGLSPGFRVPEGGERIERRGQGLLRTITRAALYELSAVTVPAYPQAQIEARAWEGVKVDPLSAGLYRTLN
;
A
#
# COMPACT_ATOMS: atom_id res chain seq x y z
N MET A 1 0.10 22.25 4.73
CA MET A 1 -0.51 21.02 4.18
C MET A 1 0.61 20.20 3.58
N LEU A 2 1.21 19.31 4.37
CA LEU A 2 2.29 18.43 3.93
C LEU A 2 1.65 17.17 3.35
N TRP A 3 1.60 17.09 2.04
CA TRP A 3 1.24 15.87 1.34
C TRP A 3 2.42 14.94 1.45
N GLY A 4 2.21 13.78 2.06
CA GLY A 4 3.22 12.72 2.10
C GLY A 4 3.75 12.44 0.70
N ALA A 5 5.04 12.23 0.60
CA ALA A 5 5.72 11.91 -0.65
C ALA A 5 4.95 10.83 -1.40
N SER A 6 4.76 11.00 -2.70
CA SER A 6 4.22 9.97 -3.58
C SER A 6 5.03 8.69 -3.40
N LEU A 7 4.50 7.73 -2.65
CA LEU A 7 5.18 6.47 -2.32
C LEU A 7 5.17 5.46 -3.48
N GLY A 8 4.73 5.86 -4.66
CA GLY A 8 4.78 5.01 -5.84
C GLY A 8 4.51 5.80 -7.12
N GLY A 9 5.40 5.71 -8.08
CA GLY A 9 5.18 6.17 -9.44
C GLY A 9 4.28 5.17 -10.18
N LEU A 10 3.23 5.66 -10.81
CA LEU A 10 2.33 4.89 -11.67
C LEU A 10 2.57 5.31 -13.12
N GLU A 11 3.06 4.40 -13.95
CA GLU A 11 3.32 4.65 -15.37
C GLU A 11 2.44 3.76 -16.23
N LEU A 12 1.75 4.35 -17.21
CA LEU A 12 1.00 3.65 -18.23
C LEU A 12 1.70 3.77 -19.59
N ARG A 13 1.83 2.64 -20.27
CA ARG A 13 2.31 2.57 -21.66
C ARG A 13 1.35 1.78 -22.49
N SER A 14 0.93 2.31 -23.64
CA SER A 14 0.13 1.60 -24.62
C SER A 14 0.99 1.31 -25.84
N GLU A 15 1.13 0.05 -26.18
CA GLU A 15 1.89 -0.43 -27.33
C GLU A 15 1.11 -1.54 -28.02
N GLY A 16 0.84 -1.41 -29.31
CA GLY A 16 0.16 -2.46 -30.08
C GLY A 16 -1.26 -2.80 -29.63
N GLY A 17 -2.00 -1.88 -28.98
CA GLY A 17 -3.36 -2.11 -28.46
C GLY A 17 -3.42 -2.75 -27.08
N GLU A 18 -2.30 -3.12 -26.49
CA GLU A 18 -2.19 -3.62 -25.11
C GLU A 18 -1.80 -2.47 -24.17
N THR A 19 -2.53 -2.32 -23.07
CA THR A 19 -2.20 -1.32 -22.05
C THR A 19 -1.43 -1.98 -20.93
N ARG A 20 -0.21 -1.54 -20.74
CA ARG A 20 0.67 -1.97 -19.63
C ARG A 20 0.80 -0.88 -18.58
N LEU A 21 0.63 -1.28 -17.35
CA LEU A 21 0.84 -0.44 -16.18
C LEU A 21 2.09 -0.93 -15.46
N ARG A 22 2.97 0.01 -15.13
CA ARG A 22 4.08 -0.23 -14.21
C ARG A 22 3.94 0.70 -13.02
N ALA A 23 4.15 0.16 -11.82
CA ALA A 23 4.19 0.97 -10.61
C ALA A 23 5.24 0.44 -9.64
N THR A 24 5.72 1.32 -8.78
CA THR A 24 6.76 1.03 -7.80
C THR A 24 6.30 1.51 -6.43
N PHE A 25 6.35 0.63 -5.45
CA PHE A 25 6.14 0.96 -4.04
C PHE A 25 7.49 0.90 -3.33
N PRO A 26 8.14 2.04 -3.03
CA PRO A 26 9.44 2.08 -2.37
C PRO A 26 9.33 1.69 -0.90
N TYR A 27 10.26 0.87 -0.42
CA TYR A 27 10.42 0.54 0.99
C TYR A 27 11.21 1.61 1.74
N GLY A 28 11.11 1.60 3.06
CA GLY A 28 11.91 2.44 3.94
C GLY A 28 11.49 3.91 4.02
N ALA A 29 10.50 4.34 3.26
CA ALA A 29 9.99 5.71 3.35
C ALA A 29 9.04 5.85 4.55
N GLU A 30 9.35 6.80 5.45
CA GLU A 30 8.45 7.13 6.56
C GLU A 30 7.25 7.92 6.06
N THR A 31 6.05 7.48 6.43
CA THR A 31 4.79 8.15 6.13
C THR A 31 4.10 8.55 7.41
N GLU A 32 3.68 9.79 7.52
CA GLU A 32 2.85 10.23 8.65
C GLU A 32 1.39 9.94 8.34
N LEU A 33 0.79 9.06 9.15
CA LEU A 33 -0.58 8.59 8.98
C LEU A 33 -1.58 9.39 9.81
N ALA A 34 -1.11 9.88 10.95
CA ALA A 34 -1.81 10.80 11.83
C ALA A 34 -0.79 11.64 12.59
N PRO A 35 -1.16 12.77 13.20
CA PRO A 35 -0.24 13.59 13.96
C PRO A 35 0.54 12.79 14.99
N GLY A 36 1.87 12.77 14.86
CA GLY A 36 2.79 12.04 15.73
C GLY A 36 2.79 10.52 15.55
N ARG A 37 2.12 9.99 14.51
CA ARG A 37 2.11 8.55 14.18
C ARG A 37 2.68 8.35 12.79
N ARG A 38 3.89 7.81 12.74
CA ARG A 38 4.59 7.50 11.49
C ARG A 38 4.73 6.01 11.30
N GLU A 39 4.69 5.60 10.04
CA GLU A 39 4.90 4.22 9.63
C GLU A 39 5.99 4.12 8.59
N VAL A 40 6.71 3.02 8.63
CA VAL A 40 7.65 2.59 7.60
C VAL A 40 7.41 1.12 7.30
N ILE A 41 7.37 0.78 6.01
CA ILE A 41 7.34 -0.60 5.55
C ILE A 41 8.78 -0.99 5.23
N ALA A 42 9.30 -1.97 5.97
CA ALA A 42 10.68 -2.43 5.82
C ALA A 42 10.87 -3.16 4.47
N ALA A 43 12.11 -3.23 4.03
CA ALA A 43 12.48 -3.99 2.85
C ALA A 43 11.91 -5.41 2.90
N ARG A 44 11.29 -5.86 1.78
CA ARG A 44 10.74 -7.20 1.62
C ARG A 44 9.66 -7.60 2.64
N ALA A 45 9.00 -6.61 3.26
CA ALA A 45 7.93 -6.89 4.23
C ALA A 45 6.77 -7.70 3.62
N PHE A 46 6.61 -7.71 2.30
CA PHE A 46 5.56 -8.43 1.58
C PHE A 46 6.02 -9.76 0.98
N ALA A 47 7.25 -10.21 1.26
CA ALA A 47 7.87 -11.36 0.60
C ALA A 47 7.06 -12.65 0.73
N ASP A 48 6.50 -12.95 1.91
CA ASP A 48 5.87 -14.25 2.22
C ASP A 48 4.86 -14.69 1.16
N ARG A 49 3.85 -13.87 0.88
CA ARG A 49 2.81 -14.23 -0.10
C ARG A 49 3.27 -14.12 -1.54
N ILE A 50 4.21 -13.23 -1.81
CA ILE A 50 4.79 -13.08 -3.15
C ILE A 50 5.62 -14.32 -3.49
N GLU A 51 6.48 -14.79 -2.60
CA GLU A 51 7.32 -15.98 -2.78
C GLU A 51 6.50 -17.28 -2.79
N ALA A 52 5.44 -17.34 -1.97
CA ALA A 52 4.50 -18.46 -1.99
C ALA A 52 3.66 -18.55 -3.28
N GLY A 53 3.75 -17.58 -4.17
CA GLY A 53 3.00 -17.60 -5.44
C GLY A 53 1.50 -17.35 -5.27
N GLU A 54 1.06 -16.82 -4.11
CA GLU A 54 -0.35 -16.59 -3.85
C GLU A 54 -0.96 -15.54 -4.78
N ASP A 55 -2.28 -15.64 -4.99
CA ASP A 55 -2.99 -14.67 -5.83
C ASP A 55 -3.06 -13.32 -5.12
N ILE A 56 -2.56 -12.32 -5.84
CA ILE A 56 -2.55 -10.91 -5.43
C ILE A 56 -3.16 -10.13 -6.59
N HIS A 57 -4.03 -9.18 -6.27
CA HIS A 57 -4.77 -8.41 -7.25
C HIS A 57 -4.23 -6.99 -7.40
N LEU A 58 -4.36 -6.43 -8.59
CA LEU A 58 -4.35 -5.00 -8.82
C LEU A 58 -5.81 -4.54 -8.94
N LEU A 59 -6.22 -3.58 -8.10
CA LEU A 59 -7.59 -3.10 -8.02
C LEU A 59 -7.69 -1.61 -8.38
N SER A 60 -8.90 -1.17 -8.69
CA SER A 60 -9.26 0.24 -8.75
C SER A 60 -9.91 0.64 -7.42
N GLY A 61 -9.21 1.46 -6.61
CA GLY A 61 -9.78 2.05 -5.40
C GLY A 61 -10.12 1.08 -4.26
N HIS A 62 -9.34 0.02 -4.05
CA HIS A 62 -9.57 -1.03 -3.05
C HIS A 62 -10.88 -1.82 -3.24
N ASP A 63 -11.44 -1.78 -4.44
CA ASP A 63 -12.70 -2.43 -4.77
C ASP A 63 -12.46 -3.77 -5.47
N TYR A 64 -12.72 -4.89 -4.78
CA TYR A 64 -12.58 -6.23 -5.34
C TYR A 64 -13.58 -6.54 -6.48
N GLU A 65 -14.62 -5.72 -6.65
CA GLU A 65 -15.52 -5.81 -7.81
C GLU A 65 -14.94 -5.12 -9.05
N LYS A 66 -13.82 -4.40 -8.92
CA LYS A 66 -13.12 -3.69 -10.00
C LYS A 66 -11.66 -4.13 -10.15
N PRO A 67 -11.41 -5.44 -10.35
CA PRO A 67 -10.06 -5.93 -10.58
C PRO A 67 -9.53 -5.44 -11.93
N LEU A 68 -8.30 -4.96 -11.94
CA LEU A 68 -7.58 -4.54 -13.15
C LEU A 68 -6.64 -5.62 -13.66
N ALA A 69 -6.05 -6.40 -12.74
CA ALA A 69 -5.17 -7.52 -13.05
C ALA A 69 -5.03 -8.46 -11.84
N SER A 70 -4.61 -9.71 -12.05
CA SER A 70 -4.25 -10.64 -10.97
C SER A 70 -3.08 -11.54 -11.35
N ARG A 71 -2.42 -12.07 -10.32
CA ARG A 71 -1.33 -13.04 -10.53
C ARG A 71 -1.86 -14.36 -11.09
N ALA A 72 -2.96 -14.86 -10.55
CA ALA A 72 -3.56 -16.12 -11.01
C ALA A 72 -4.01 -16.05 -12.49
N ALA A 73 -4.49 -14.90 -12.95
CA ALA A 73 -4.82 -14.69 -14.36
C ALA A 73 -3.57 -14.48 -15.25
N GLY A 74 -2.36 -14.41 -14.66
CA GLY A 74 -1.13 -14.13 -15.40
C GLY A 74 -1.05 -12.72 -16.00
N THR A 75 -1.89 -11.80 -15.50
CA THR A 75 -1.93 -10.41 -15.93
C THR A 75 -1.21 -9.46 -15.00
N LEU A 76 -0.78 -9.93 -13.81
CA LEU A 76 0.00 -9.19 -12.84
C LEU A 76 1.30 -9.91 -12.51
N THR A 77 2.41 -9.21 -12.64
CA THR A 77 3.74 -9.66 -12.19
C THR A 77 4.23 -8.76 -11.06
N LEU A 78 4.72 -9.38 -10.00
CA LEU A 78 5.32 -8.69 -8.85
C LEU A 78 6.78 -9.08 -8.72
N ARG A 79 7.63 -8.09 -8.53
CA ARG A 79 9.05 -8.27 -8.21
C ARG A 79 9.37 -7.53 -6.93
N ASP A 80 9.61 -8.30 -5.89
CA ASP A 80 9.98 -7.80 -4.57
C ASP A 80 11.51 -7.72 -4.46
N THR A 81 12.03 -6.54 -4.14
CA THR A 81 13.45 -6.25 -3.97
C THR A 81 13.69 -5.59 -2.62
N ASP A 82 14.94 -5.43 -2.21
CA ASP A 82 15.25 -4.73 -0.97
C ASP A 82 14.90 -3.22 -1.02
N ALA A 83 14.85 -2.64 -2.22
CA ALA A 83 14.56 -1.23 -2.39
C ALA A 83 13.05 -0.95 -2.57
N ALA A 84 12.33 -1.83 -3.25
CA ALA A 84 10.94 -1.59 -3.63
C ALA A 84 10.21 -2.87 -4.04
N LEU A 85 8.90 -2.84 -3.91
CA LEU A 85 7.97 -3.72 -4.63
C LEU A 85 7.64 -3.08 -5.98
N VAL A 86 7.98 -3.77 -7.06
CA VAL A 86 7.66 -3.36 -8.44
C VAL A 86 6.55 -4.24 -8.96
N LEU A 87 5.53 -3.64 -9.52
CA LEU A 87 4.45 -4.33 -10.22
C LEU A 87 4.46 -3.98 -11.71
N GLU A 88 4.11 -4.96 -12.52
CA GLU A 88 3.79 -4.81 -13.94
C GLU A 88 2.47 -5.52 -14.23
N ALA A 89 1.53 -4.83 -14.83
CA ALA A 89 0.21 -5.35 -15.12
C ALA A 89 -0.18 -5.11 -16.58
N ARG A 90 -0.88 -6.09 -17.15
CA ARG A 90 -1.60 -5.95 -18.42
C ARG A 90 -3.05 -5.65 -18.10
N ILE A 91 -3.55 -4.51 -18.58
CA ILE A 91 -4.92 -4.06 -18.35
C ILE A 91 -5.72 -4.24 -19.62
N ASP A 92 -6.78 -5.02 -19.52
CA ASP A 92 -7.75 -5.20 -20.58
C ASP A 92 -8.86 -4.14 -20.48
N ALA A 93 -8.96 -3.26 -21.48
CA ALA A 93 -10.00 -2.24 -21.56
C ALA A 93 -11.40 -2.81 -21.93
N GLY A 94 -11.57 -4.11 -21.99
CA GLY A 94 -12.85 -4.76 -22.24
C GLY A 94 -13.90 -4.50 -21.16
N THR A 95 -13.50 -4.31 -19.91
CA THR A 95 -14.41 -3.98 -18.81
C THR A 95 -14.66 -2.47 -18.69
N SER A 96 -15.84 -2.08 -18.21
CA SER A 96 -16.16 -0.65 -18.02
C SER A 96 -15.24 0.02 -17.01
N TRP A 97 -15.00 -0.62 -15.86
CA TRP A 97 -14.14 -0.06 -14.82
C TRP A 97 -12.66 0.06 -15.23
N ALA A 98 -12.17 -0.81 -16.11
CA ALA A 98 -10.82 -0.66 -16.63
C ALA A 98 -10.73 0.54 -17.58
N ARG A 99 -11.73 0.79 -18.43
CA ARG A 99 -11.80 2.01 -19.24
C ARG A 99 -11.89 3.27 -18.38
N ASP A 100 -12.74 3.23 -17.35
CA ASP A 100 -12.89 4.35 -16.40
C ASP A 100 -11.58 4.63 -15.68
N PHE A 101 -10.88 3.59 -15.21
CA PHE A 101 -9.55 3.71 -14.62
C PHE A 101 -8.55 4.35 -15.58
N LEU A 102 -8.46 3.86 -16.83
CA LEU A 102 -7.53 4.37 -17.83
C LEU A 102 -7.82 5.84 -18.16
N ALA A 103 -9.08 6.22 -18.29
CA ALA A 103 -9.50 7.60 -18.51
C ALA A 103 -9.18 8.50 -17.30
N ALA A 104 -9.46 8.04 -16.09
CA ALA A 104 -9.16 8.78 -14.86
C ALA A 104 -7.65 8.96 -14.67
N HIS A 105 -6.84 7.93 -14.96
CA HIS A 105 -5.39 8.03 -14.91
C HIS A 105 -4.85 9.02 -15.96
N ALA A 106 -5.32 8.93 -17.21
CA ALA A 106 -4.94 9.87 -18.28
C ALA A 106 -5.30 11.32 -17.93
N ALA A 107 -6.41 11.54 -17.21
CA ALA A 107 -6.82 12.84 -16.70
C ALA A 107 -6.03 13.29 -15.45
N GLY A 108 -5.06 12.47 -14.95
CA GLY A 108 -4.27 12.77 -13.76
C GLY A 108 -5.04 12.70 -12.43
N LEU A 109 -6.21 12.06 -12.41
CA LEU A 109 -7.04 11.91 -11.21
C LEU A 109 -6.55 10.77 -10.30
N ILE A 110 -5.94 9.73 -10.88
CA ILE A 110 -5.35 8.60 -10.14
C ILE A 110 -3.84 8.75 -10.19
N ARG A 111 -3.21 8.86 -9.02
CA ARG A 111 -1.80 9.27 -8.91
C ARG A 111 -0.93 8.32 -8.09
N GLY A 112 -1.52 7.40 -7.34
CA GLY A 112 -0.77 6.61 -6.39
C GLY A 112 -1.13 5.15 -6.37
N LEU A 113 -0.26 4.39 -5.73
CA LEU A 113 -0.43 2.98 -5.42
C LEU A 113 -0.55 2.82 -3.91
N SER A 114 -1.53 2.06 -3.46
CA SER A 114 -1.78 1.76 -2.05
C SER A 114 -1.83 0.24 -1.86
N PRO A 115 -1.01 -0.35 -0.98
CA PRO A 115 -1.07 -1.77 -0.67
C PRO A 115 -2.19 -2.06 0.33
N GLY A 116 -2.96 -3.13 0.08
CA GLY A 116 -3.89 -3.73 1.03
C GLY A 116 -3.26 -4.97 1.67
N PHE A 117 -2.98 -4.90 2.97
CA PHE A 117 -2.26 -5.95 3.68
C PHE A 117 -2.77 -6.15 5.11
N ARG A 118 -2.37 -7.27 5.72
CA ARG A 118 -2.52 -7.52 7.16
C ARG A 118 -1.17 -7.80 7.77
N VAL A 119 -0.95 -7.28 8.98
CA VAL A 119 0.26 -7.54 9.75
C VAL A 119 -0.01 -8.72 10.67
N PRO A 120 0.72 -9.85 10.54
CA PRO A 120 0.60 -10.97 11.44
C PRO A 120 1.24 -10.64 12.79
N GLU A 121 0.97 -11.44 13.80
CA GLU A 121 1.62 -11.32 15.11
C GLU A 121 3.16 -11.34 14.97
N GLY A 122 3.83 -10.40 15.62
CA GLY A 122 5.29 -10.21 15.51
C GLY A 122 5.76 -9.65 14.16
N GLY A 123 4.84 -9.23 13.26
CA GLY A 123 5.17 -8.64 11.97
C GLY A 123 5.47 -7.14 12.02
N GLU A 124 5.43 -6.54 13.20
CA GLU A 124 5.69 -5.11 13.38
C GLU A 124 6.47 -4.82 14.66
N ARG A 125 7.06 -3.65 14.71
CA ARG A 125 7.69 -3.07 15.89
C ARG A 125 7.25 -1.63 16.02
N ILE A 126 6.86 -1.22 17.22
CA ILE A 126 6.50 0.16 17.53
C ILE A 126 7.52 0.70 18.51
N GLU A 127 8.08 1.86 18.20
CA GLU A 127 9.05 2.55 19.04
C GLU A 127 8.67 4.01 19.23
N ARG A 128 9.04 4.57 20.38
CA ARG A 128 8.88 5.99 20.64
C ARG A 128 9.97 6.78 19.92
N ARG A 129 9.59 7.82 19.17
CA ARG A 129 10.54 8.69 18.47
C ARG A 129 10.20 10.16 18.72
N GLY A 130 10.89 10.74 19.70
CA GLY A 130 10.55 12.04 20.22
C GLY A 130 9.19 12.04 20.93
N GLN A 131 8.29 12.92 20.51
CA GLN A 131 6.91 12.97 21.04
C GLN A 131 5.93 12.07 20.26
N GLY A 132 6.39 11.36 19.23
CA GLY A 132 5.57 10.49 18.38
C GLY A 132 5.92 9.02 18.50
N LEU A 133 5.23 8.23 17.70
CA LEU A 133 5.45 6.80 17.51
C LEU A 133 5.88 6.52 16.09
N LEU A 134 6.86 5.62 15.92
CA LEU A 134 7.22 5.02 14.66
C LEU A 134 6.84 3.55 14.69
N ARG A 135 5.98 3.15 13.75
CA ARG A 135 5.62 1.77 13.48
C ARG A 135 6.45 1.26 12.32
N THR A 136 7.23 0.20 12.53
CA THR A 136 7.97 -0.47 11.47
C THR A 136 7.30 -1.79 11.15
N ILE A 137 6.74 -1.91 9.96
CA ILE A 137 6.19 -3.16 9.43
C ILE A 137 7.34 -3.97 8.86
N THR A 138 7.67 -5.08 9.49
CA THR A 138 8.78 -5.97 9.08
C THR A 138 8.28 -7.17 8.28
N ARG A 139 7.00 -7.56 8.46
CA ARG A 139 6.36 -8.65 7.74
C ARG A 139 4.87 -8.39 7.62
N ALA A 140 4.31 -8.51 6.43
CA ALA A 140 2.89 -8.31 6.18
C ALA A 140 2.39 -9.24 5.06
N ALA A 141 1.17 -9.72 5.21
CA ALA A 141 0.46 -10.48 4.18
C ALA A 141 -0.19 -9.53 3.19
N LEU A 142 0.37 -9.40 2.00
CA LEU A 142 -0.15 -8.56 0.92
C LEU A 142 -1.31 -9.26 0.21
N TYR A 143 -2.46 -8.62 0.08
CA TYR A 143 -3.63 -9.15 -0.62
C TYR A 143 -3.89 -8.48 -1.96
N GLU A 144 -3.64 -7.17 -2.02
CA GLU A 144 -3.88 -6.39 -3.22
C GLU A 144 -2.99 -5.14 -3.25
N LEU A 145 -2.91 -4.55 -4.42
CA LEU A 145 -2.36 -3.22 -4.67
C LEU A 145 -3.43 -2.44 -5.40
N SER A 146 -3.73 -1.24 -4.95
CA SER A 146 -4.77 -0.41 -5.54
C SER A 146 -4.24 0.86 -6.15
N ALA A 147 -4.75 1.15 -7.34
CA ALA A 147 -4.60 2.47 -7.94
C ALA A 147 -5.59 3.44 -7.30
N VAL A 148 -5.09 4.50 -6.67
CA VAL A 148 -5.89 5.42 -5.84
C VAL A 148 -5.61 6.88 -6.14
N THR A 149 -6.58 7.74 -5.81
CA THR A 149 -6.45 9.20 -5.93
C THR A 149 -5.52 9.78 -4.86
N VAL A 150 -5.61 9.27 -3.62
CA VAL A 150 -4.80 9.71 -2.46
C VAL A 150 -4.24 8.46 -1.76
N PRO A 151 -2.96 8.12 -1.98
CA PRO A 151 -2.40 6.83 -1.55
C PRO A 151 -2.43 6.57 -0.03
N ALA A 152 -2.41 7.61 0.79
CA ALA A 152 -2.26 7.47 2.24
C ALA A 152 -3.59 7.35 3.02
N TYR A 153 -4.74 7.58 2.41
CA TYR A 153 -6.03 7.71 3.13
C TYR A 153 -6.68 6.37 3.51
N PRO A 154 -6.70 5.34 2.65
CA PRO A 154 -7.25 4.03 3.01
C PRO A 154 -6.41 3.27 4.05
N GLN A 155 -5.10 3.51 4.09
CA GLN A 155 -4.21 2.94 5.09
C GLN A 155 -4.53 3.45 6.50
N ALA A 156 -4.90 4.71 6.64
CA ALA A 156 -5.28 5.30 7.93
C ALA A 156 -6.46 4.57 8.59
N GLN A 157 -7.43 4.07 7.81
CA GLN A 157 -8.56 3.31 8.35
C GLN A 157 -8.16 1.90 8.80
N ILE A 158 -7.32 1.21 8.05
CA ILE A 158 -6.81 -0.12 8.41
C ILE A 158 -5.93 -0.01 9.66
N GLU A 159 -5.16 1.05 9.77
CA GLU A 159 -4.25 1.28 10.88
C GLU A 159 -4.92 1.77 12.16
N ALA A 160 -6.00 2.53 12.08
CA ALA A 160 -6.78 2.88 13.26
C ALA A 160 -7.20 1.61 14.01
N ARG A 161 -7.60 0.55 13.30
CA ARG A 161 -7.92 -0.75 13.89
C ARG A 161 -6.71 -1.50 14.46
N ALA A 162 -5.56 -1.41 13.80
CA ALA A 162 -4.32 -2.04 14.29
C ALA A 162 -3.77 -1.32 15.52
N TRP A 163 -3.84 0.00 15.57
CA TRP A 163 -3.40 0.80 16.72
C TRP A 163 -4.27 0.57 17.98
N GLU A 164 -5.56 0.27 17.82
CA GLU A 164 -6.45 -0.07 18.92
C GLU A 164 -6.11 -1.41 19.58
N GLY A 165 -5.51 -2.35 18.84
CA GLY A 165 -5.07 -3.66 19.33
C GLY A 165 -3.70 -3.67 20.02
N VAL A 166 -2.90 -2.63 19.90
CA VAL A 166 -1.57 -2.56 20.50
C VAL A 166 -1.68 -2.23 21.99
N LYS A 167 -1.46 -3.22 22.85
CA LYS A 167 -1.22 -3.00 24.28
C LYS A 167 0.10 -2.25 24.43
N VAL A 168 0.03 -0.94 24.59
CA VAL A 168 1.19 -0.12 24.94
C VAL A 168 1.62 -0.54 26.34
N ASP A 169 2.92 -0.84 26.52
CA ASP A 169 3.50 -1.17 27.81
C ASP A 169 3.04 -0.13 28.86
N PRO A 170 2.55 -0.56 30.05
CA PRO A 170 2.05 0.33 31.10
C PRO A 170 3.00 1.47 31.50
N LEU A 171 4.31 1.30 31.29
CA LEU A 171 5.31 2.35 31.51
C LEU A 171 5.18 3.54 30.55
N SER A 172 4.56 3.33 29.37
CA SER A 172 4.27 4.41 28.41
C SER A 172 2.87 5.00 28.57
N ALA A 173 1.97 4.35 29.28
CA ALA A 173 0.58 4.80 29.52
C ALA A 173 0.49 6.06 30.42
N GLY A 174 1.55 6.39 31.17
CA GLY A 174 1.58 7.59 32.00
C GLY A 174 1.52 8.92 31.26
N LEU A 175 1.71 8.92 29.94
CA LEU A 175 1.74 10.14 29.11
C LEU A 175 0.43 10.44 28.35
N TYR A 176 -0.53 9.49 28.36
CA TYR A 176 -1.83 9.72 27.72
C TYR A 176 -2.87 10.41 28.62
N ARG A 177 -2.53 10.68 29.89
CA ARG A 177 -3.43 11.34 30.87
C ARG A 177 -3.51 12.87 30.77
N THR A 178 -2.74 13.50 29.90
CA THR A 178 -2.67 14.98 29.82
C THR A 178 -3.18 15.56 28.51
N LEU A 179 -3.91 14.81 27.70
CA LEU A 179 -4.59 15.34 26.52
C LEU A 179 -6.10 15.05 26.61
N ASN A 180 -6.73 15.64 27.61
CA ASN A 180 -8.17 15.95 27.60
C ASN A 180 -8.32 17.46 27.40
#